data_988ae503212c3a80cc7ca04f1d05f7fe
#
_entry.id   988ae503212c3a80cc7ca04f1d05f7fe
#
_cell.length_a   1.000
_cell.length_b   1.000
_cell.length_c   1.000
_cell.angle_alpha   90.00
_cell.angle_beta   90.00
_cell.angle_gamma   90.00
#
_symmetry.space_group_name_H-M   'P 1'
#
loop_
_entity.id
_entity.type
_entity.pdbx_description
1 polymer ?
#
loop_
_entity_poly.entity_id
_entity_poly.type
_entity_poly.pdbx_seq_one_letter_code
_entity_poly.pdbx_strand_id
1 'polypeptide(L)'
;NNERFKRLEKNSKGDEKWNDWKWHNLNRVYPKDKPEISEPEENSNKIGNAILGQKTRLNMEDVWGMNLNMLIQGSPGSGKTRYVLKPNLLQFNSSYVITDPSGELIRASGKALMEHGYRIKVFNLDDMSFSCQYNPFRYIKSDDDVLTLVECLMKNTDDSKSSKGDQFFTKAEQCLFLSIFYYIVHVYKDQPEKQNLNEVMRMLLMAKVSEQKEDMESDLDKLFNKLDRNHIAVKNYTIFKQGTGKTLKSILISA
;
A
#
# COMPACT_ATOMS: atom_id res chain seq x y z
N ASN A 1 3.26 -24.80 5.17
CA ASN A 1 2.77 -23.65 4.36
C ASN A 1 3.80 -23.18 3.33
N ASN A 2 5.09 -23.20 3.65
CA ASN A 2 6.16 -22.79 2.73
C ASN A 2 6.32 -23.72 1.51
N GLU A 3 6.01 -24.99 1.61
CA GLU A 3 6.15 -25.92 0.48
C GLU A 3 5.11 -25.73 -0.63
N ARG A 4 3.92 -25.21 -0.29
CA ARG A 4 2.90 -24.84 -1.28
C ARG A 4 3.31 -23.64 -2.12
N PHE A 5 3.95 -22.66 -1.52
CA PHE A 5 4.48 -21.50 -2.25
C PHE A 5 5.73 -21.85 -3.06
N LYS A 6 6.64 -22.70 -2.54
CA LYS A 6 7.80 -23.21 -3.29
C LYS A 6 7.41 -24.03 -4.53
N ARG A 7 6.26 -24.71 -4.52
CA ARG A 7 5.71 -25.33 -5.75
C ARG A 7 5.25 -24.31 -6.78
N LEU A 8 4.83 -23.12 -6.37
CA LEU A 8 4.50 -22.02 -7.26
C LEU A 8 5.76 -21.40 -7.88
N GLU A 9 6.88 -21.29 -7.14
CA GLU A 9 8.18 -20.84 -7.65
C GLU A 9 8.71 -21.69 -8.81
N LYS A 10 8.62 -23.00 -8.72
CA LYS A 10 9.02 -23.91 -9.80
C LYS A 10 8.18 -23.76 -11.07
N ASN A 11 7.01 -23.15 -10.96
CA ASN A 11 6.04 -22.99 -12.05
C ASN A 11 5.92 -21.56 -12.58
N SER A 12 6.64 -20.59 -12.03
CA SER A 12 6.52 -19.15 -12.38
C SER A 12 7.31 -18.72 -13.62
N LYS A 13 7.78 -19.64 -14.43
CA LYS A 13 8.32 -19.31 -15.76
C LYS A 13 7.19 -19.22 -16.78
N GLY A 14 6.54 -18.06 -16.82
CA GLY A 14 5.58 -17.68 -17.84
C GLY A 14 4.13 -17.61 -17.36
N ASP A 15 3.40 -16.64 -17.89
CA ASP A 15 1.98 -16.37 -17.61
C ASP A 15 1.02 -17.55 -17.83
N GLU A 16 1.38 -18.48 -18.71
CA GLU A 16 0.61 -19.69 -19.01
C GLU A 16 0.46 -20.62 -17.81
N LYS A 17 1.53 -20.81 -16.99
CA LYS A 17 1.50 -21.70 -15.82
C LYS A 17 0.69 -21.14 -14.66
N TRP A 18 0.55 -19.81 -14.57
CA TRP A 18 -0.34 -19.15 -13.62
C TRP A 18 -1.80 -19.43 -13.97
N ASN A 19 -2.13 -19.52 -15.23
CA ASN A 19 -3.48 -19.83 -15.71
C ASN A 19 -3.88 -21.28 -15.40
N ASP A 20 -3.00 -22.26 -15.61
CA ASP A 20 -3.26 -23.68 -15.31
C ASP A 20 -3.52 -23.95 -13.84
N TRP A 21 -2.76 -23.32 -12.95
CA TRP A 21 -2.95 -23.45 -11.52
C TRP A 21 -4.32 -22.91 -11.05
N LYS A 22 -4.80 -21.83 -11.65
CA LYS A 22 -6.11 -21.22 -11.37
C LYS A 22 -7.26 -22.16 -11.72
N TRP A 23 -7.19 -22.83 -12.86
CA TRP A 23 -8.25 -23.73 -13.32
C TRP A 23 -8.44 -24.94 -12.39
N HIS A 24 -7.38 -25.56 -11.95
CA HIS A 24 -7.44 -26.77 -11.11
C HIS A 24 -8.02 -26.51 -9.72
N ASN A 25 -7.86 -25.31 -9.18
CA ASN A 25 -8.38 -24.96 -7.86
C ASN A 25 -9.83 -24.45 -7.88
N LEU A 26 -10.26 -23.82 -8.95
CA LEU A 26 -11.67 -23.37 -9.11
C LEU A 26 -12.62 -24.57 -9.20
N ASN A 27 -12.27 -25.61 -9.94
CA ASN A 27 -13.09 -26.82 -10.09
C ASN A 27 -13.22 -27.65 -8.79
N ARG A 28 -12.35 -27.46 -7.81
CA ARG A 28 -12.44 -28.12 -6.49
C ARG A 28 -13.36 -27.41 -5.51
N VAL A 29 -13.65 -26.14 -5.71
CA VAL A 29 -14.36 -25.29 -4.74
C VAL A 29 -15.84 -25.15 -5.06
N TYR A 30 -16.24 -25.36 -6.30
CA TYR A 30 -17.66 -25.32 -6.70
C TYR A 30 -18.18 -26.74 -6.87
N PRO A 31 -19.16 -27.17 -6.04
CA PRO A 31 -20.01 -28.31 -6.40
C PRO A 31 -20.70 -27.99 -7.73
N LYS A 32 -21.00 -29.01 -8.51
CA LYS A 32 -21.63 -28.89 -9.84
C LYS A 32 -23.00 -28.22 -9.83
N ASP A 33 -23.59 -28.05 -8.66
CA ASP A 33 -24.82 -27.31 -8.48
C ASP A 33 -24.49 -25.82 -8.40
N LYS A 34 -24.59 -25.14 -9.54
CA LYS A 34 -24.53 -23.66 -9.60
C LYS A 34 -25.63 -23.10 -8.70
N PRO A 35 -25.32 -22.21 -7.72
CA PRO A 35 -26.38 -21.36 -7.20
C PRO A 35 -26.93 -20.60 -8.42
N GLU A 36 -28.24 -20.53 -8.57
CA GLU A 36 -28.88 -19.64 -9.54
C GLU A 36 -28.46 -18.21 -9.19
N ILE A 37 -27.42 -17.76 -9.87
CA ILE A 37 -27.06 -16.35 -9.90
C ILE A 37 -28.04 -15.79 -10.91
N SER A 38 -29.03 -15.03 -10.44
CA SER A 38 -29.85 -14.21 -11.32
C SER A 38 -28.90 -13.39 -12.17
N GLU A 39 -28.96 -13.55 -13.49
CA GLU A 39 -28.18 -12.74 -14.41
C GLU A 39 -28.43 -11.27 -14.08
N PRO A 40 -27.37 -10.43 -14.02
CA PRO A 40 -27.58 -9.01 -13.80
C PRO A 40 -28.42 -8.50 -14.97
N GLU A 41 -29.58 -7.95 -14.68
CA GLU A 41 -30.36 -7.22 -15.69
C GLU A 41 -29.47 -6.15 -16.32
N GLU A 42 -29.43 -6.11 -17.63
CA GLU A 42 -28.50 -5.38 -18.50
C GLU A 42 -28.49 -3.84 -18.30
N ASN A 43 -29.22 -3.29 -17.35
CA ASN A 43 -29.46 -1.84 -17.20
C ASN A 43 -29.44 -1.32 -15.75
N SER A 44 -28.72 -1.92 -14.83
CA SER A 44 -28.70 -1.34 -13.48
C SER A 44 -27.30 -0.93 -13.04
N ASN A 45 -27.08 0.40 -12.92
CA ASN A 45 -26.16 1.00 -11.95
C ASN A 45 -26.56 0.64 -10.50
N LYS A 46 -27.22 -0.49 -10.29
CA LYS A 46 -27.76 -0.92 -9.00
C LYS A 46 -26.65 -1.52 -8.18
N ILE A 47 -26.45 -0.97 -7.01
CA ILE A 47 -25.64 -1.58 -5.95
C ILE A 47 -26.22 -2.97 -5.71
N GLY A 48 -25.42 -4.03 -5.88
CA GLY A 48 -25.88 -5.41 -5.74
C GLY A 48 -26.32 -5.73 -4.31
N ASN A 49 -27.08 -6.80 -4.15
CA ASN A 49 -27.50 -7.28 -2.84
C ASN A 49 -26.33 -7.85 -2.05
N ALA A 50 -26.25 -7.62 -0.74
CA ALA A 50 -25.35 -8.34 0.13
C ALA A 50 -25.91 -9.75 0.42
N ILE A 51 -25.14 -10.78 0.07
CA ILE A 51 -25.49 -12.18 0.33
C ILE A 51 -25.05 -12.54 1.73
N LEU A 52 -25.99 -12.76 2.64
CA LEU A 52 -25.74 -13.11 4.03
C LEU A 52 -25.82 -14.62 4.30
N GLY A 53 -26.38 -15.38 3.38
CA GLY A 53 -26.54 -16.83 3.47
C GLY A 53 -27.23 -17.40 2.25
N GLN A 54 -27.52 -18.69 2.26
CA GLN A 54 -28.14 -19.37 1.11
C GLN A 54 -29.49 -18.76 0.69
N LYS A 55 -30.30 -18.32 1.66
CA LYS A 55 -31.66 -17.78 1.43
C LYS A 55 -31.80 -16.33 1.86
N THR A 56 -30.78 -15.73 2.44
CA THR A 56 -30.86 -14.39 3.02
C THR A 56 -30.00 -13.43 2.22
N ARG A 57 -30.64 -12.43 1.66
CA ARG A 57 -29.98 -11.32 0.96
C ARG A 57 -30.45 -10.01 1.56
N LEU A 58 -29.57 -9.05 1.66
CA LEU A 58 -29.86 -7.69 2.07
C LEU A 58 -29.80 -6.80 0.82
N ASN A 59 -30.92 -6.16 0.49
CA ASN A 59 -30.92 -5.17 -0.58
C ASN A 59 -30.16 -3.93 -0.13
N MET A 60 -29.05 -3.62 -0.81
CA MET A 60 -28.19 -2.50 -0.45
C MET A 60 -28.81 -1.15 -0.82
N GLU A 61 -29.83 -1.12 -1.67
CA GLU A 61 -30.58 0.10 -2.01
C GLU A 61 -31.58 0.49 -0.93
N ASP A 62 -32.14 -0.48 -0.19
CA ASP A 62 -33.16 -0.22 0.83
C ASP A 62 -32.59 0.20 2.19
N VAL A 63 -31.26 0.22 2.33
CA VAL A 63 -30.58 0.60 3.59
C VAL A 63 -30.27 2.10 3.67
N TRP A 64 -31.18 2.94 3.24
CA TRP A 64 -31.05 4.39 3.28
C TRP A 64 -30.68 4.91 4.69
N GLY A 65 -29.53 5.59 4.77
CA GLY A 65 -29.05 6.18 6.03
C GLY A 65 -28.42 5.21 7.02
N MET A 66 -28.30 3.92 6.69
CA MET A 66 -27.59 2.95 7.53
C MET A 66 -26.16 2.72 7.05
N ASN A 67 -25.29 2.40 7.99
CA ASN A 67 -23.93 1.98 7.70
C ASN A 67 -23.94 0.56 7.10
N LEU A 68 -23.26 0.37 5.97
CA LEU A 68 -23.16 -0.91 5.27
C LEU A 68 -22.08 -1.84 5.86
N ASN A 69 -21.47 -1.49 6.98
CA ASN A 69 -20.49 -2.35 7.64
C ASN A 69 -21.19 -3.58 8.23
N MET A 70 -20.66 -4.76 7.93
CA MET A 70 -21.17 -6.03 8.42
C MET A 70 -20.13 -6.73 9.28
N LEU A 71 -20.51 -7.15 10.48
CA LEU A 71 -19.72 -8.03 11.32
C LEU A 71 -20.22 -9.47 11.18
N ILE A 72 -19.36 -10.35 10.66
CA ILE A 72 -19.66 -11.78 10.50
C ILE A 72 -18.82 -12.56 11.50
N GLN A 73 -19.47 -13.10 12.53
CA GLN A 73 -18.81 -13.85 13.59
C GLN A 73 -19.08 -15.35 13.45
N GLY A 74 -18.10 -16.16 13.76
CA GLY A 74 -18.20 -17.61 13.76
C GLY A 74 -16.85 -18.28 14.03
N SER A 75 -16.87 -19.51 14.54
CA SER A 75 -15.67 -20.32 14.80
C SER A 75 -14.89 -20.64 13.50
N PRO A 76 -13.63 -21.06 13.58
CA PRO A 76 -12.91 -21.60 12.45
C PRO A 76 -13.71 -22.76 11.81
N GLY A 77 -13.75 -22.79 10.47
CA GLY A 77 -14.52 -23.81 9.75
C GLY A 77 -16.02 -23.60 9.64
N SER A 78 -16.61 -22.57 10.29
CA SER A 78 -18.06 -22.27 10.21
C SER A 78 -18.56 -21.83 8.83
N GLY A 79 -17.67 -21.69 7.85
CA GLY A 79 -18.03 -21.37 6.47
C GLY A 79 -18.16 -19.88 6.16
N LYS A 80 -17.68 -18.97 7.02
CA LYS A 80 -17.71 -17.51 6.77
C LYS A 80 -17.21 -17.13 5.38
N THR A 81 -16.04 -17.62 5.02
CA THR A 81 -15.44 -17.37 3.69
C THR A 81 -16.28 -18.00 2.58
N ARG A 82 -16.73 -19.23 2.78
CA ARG A 82 -17.46 -20.00 1.76
C ARG A 82 -18.86 -19.46 1.46
N TYR A 83 -19.61 -19.11 2.52
CA TYR A 83 -21.03 -18.78 2.38
C TYR A 83 -21.30 -17.28 2.32
N VAL A 84 -20.34 -16.44 2.73
CA VAL A 84 -20.52 -14.99 2.72
C VAL A 84 -19.52 -14.29 1.82
N LEU A 85 -18.20 -14.45 2.06
CA LEU A 85 -17.20 -13.68 1.33
C LEU A 85 -17.14 -14.05 -0.16
N LYS A 86 -17.00 -15.34 -0.48
CA LYS A 86 -16.89 -15.78 -1.88
C LYS A 86 -18.14 -15.44 -2.72
N PRO A 87 -19.37 -15.68 -2.25
CA PRO A 87 -20.54 -15.29 -3.02
C PRO A 87 -20.64 -13.78 -3.26
N ASN A 88 -20.33 -12.96 -2.25
CA ASN A 88 -20.35 -11.51 -2.42
C ASN A 88 -19.26 -11.02 -3.38
N LEU A 89 -18.06 -11.59 -3.33
CA LEU A 89 -16.98 -11.24 -4.25
C LEU A 89 -17.32 -11.60 -5.71
N LEU A 90 -18.05 -12.70 -5.90
CA LEU A 90 -18.43 -13.19 -7.23
C LEU A 90 -19.68 -12.51 -7.81
N GLN A 91 -20.25 -11.52 -7.13
CA GLN A 91 -21.28 -10.66 -7.71
C GLN A 91 -20.71 -9.66 -8.73
N PHE A 92 -19.40 -9.41 -8.70
CA PHE A 92 -18.70 -8.50 -9.64
C PHE A 92 -19.27 -7.09 -9.72
N ASN A 93 -19.81 -6.59 -8.61
CA ASN A 93 -20.59 -5.36 -8.57
C ASN A 93 -19.84 -4.13 -8.03
N SER A 94 -18.60 -4.28 -7.59
CA SER A 94 -17.81 -3.18 -7.02
C SER A 94 -16.32 -3.43 -7.11
N SER A 95 -15.51 -2.43 -6.75
CA SER A 95 -14.09 -2.62 -6.48
C SER A 95 -13.89 -3.17 -5.07
N TYR A 96 -12.94 -4.08 -4.91
CA TYR A 96 -12.71 -4.79 -3.65
C TYR A 96 -11.32 -4.53 -3.11
N VAL A 97 -11.21 -4.34 -1.80
CA VAL A 97 -9.97 -4.43 -1.04
C VAL A 97 -10.11 -5.59 -0.06
N ILE A 98 -9.24 -6.58 -0.16
CA ILE A 98 -9.41 -7.86 0.53
C ILE A 98 -8.14 -8.20 1.30
N THR A 99 -8.27 -8.48 2.60
CA THR A 99 -7.21 -9.11 3.40
C THR A 99 -7.35 -10.63 3.30
N ASP A 100 -6.37 -11.30 2.68
CA ASP A 100 -6.38 -12.74 2.41
C ASP A 100 -5.07 -13.41 2.88
N PRO A 101 -4.87 -13.56 4.20
CA PRO A 101 -3.61 -14.07 4.76
C PRO A 101 -3.23 -15.48 4.27
N SER A 102 -4.22 -16.28 3.91
CA SER A 102 -4.01 -17.65 3.40
C SER A 102 -3.91 -17.73 1.89
N GLY A 103 -4.22 -16.66 1.16
CA GLY A 103 -4.37 -16.65 -0.29
C GLY A 103 -5.55 -17.51 -0.78
N GLU A 104 -6.53 -17.83 0.08
CA GLU A 104 -7.65 -18.68 -0.29
C GLU A 104 -8.59 -17.98 -1.27
N LEU A 105 -8.86 -16.69 -1.05
CA LEU A 105 -9.80 -15.93 -1.88
C LEU A 105 -9.24 -15.67 -3.27
N ILE A 106 -7.98 -15.25 -3.37
CA ILE A 106 -7.36 -15.02 -4.67
C ILE A 106 -7.26 -16.33 -5.48
N ARG A 107 -6.98 -17.45 -4.83
CA ARG A 107 -6.96 -18.77 -5.50
C ARG A 107 -8.34 -19.20 -5.98
N ALA A 108 -9.37 -18.91 -5.21
CA ALA A 108 -10.73 -19.36 -5.51
C ALA A 108 -11.43 -18.48 -6.57
N SER A 109 -11.20 -17.17 -6.54
CA SER A 109 -11.99 -16.20 -7.33
C SER A 109 -11.18 -15.34 -8.30
N GLY A 110 -9.85 -15.36 -8.19
CA GLY A 110 -8.99 -14.47 -8.98
C GLY A 110 -9.16 -14.62 -10.49
N LYS A 111 -9.34 -15.84 -10.99
CA LYS A 111 -9.59 -16.06 -12.42
C LYS A 111 -10.93 -15.48 -12.86
N ALA A 112 -12.00 -15.78 -12.13
CA ALA A 112 -13.33 -15.27 -12.44
C ALA A 112 -13.36 -13.73 -12.43
N LEU A 113 -12.69 -13.10 -11.45
CA LEU A 113 -12.55 -11.64 -11.42
C LEU A 113 -11.84 -11.10 -12.68
N MET A 114 -10.73 -11.73 -13.10
CA MET A 114 -10.03 -11.29 -14.32
C MET A 114 -10.87 -11.48 -15.58
N GLU A 115 -11.62 -12.57 -15.69
CA GLU A 115 -12.54 -12.82 -16.81
C GLU A 115 -13.66 -11.78 -16.88
N HIS A 116 -14.05 -11.20 -15.72
CA HIS A 116 -15.00 -10.08 -15.64
C HIS A 116 -14.32 -8.69 -15.70
N GLY A 117 -13.08 -8.60 -16.19
CA GLY A 117 -12.39 -7.34 -16.45
C GLY A 117 -11.75 -6.68 -15.22
N TYR A 118 -11.68 -7.36 -14.07
CA TYR A 118 -11.04 -6.80 -12.89
C TYR A 118 -9.52 -6.80 -13.02
N ARG A 119 -8.90 -5.70 -12.66
CA ARG A 119 -7.45 -5.60 -12.49
C ARG A 119 -7.08 -6.01 -11.07
N ILE A 120 -6.46 -7.15 -10.92
CA ILE A 120 -6.03 -7.66 -9.61
C ILE A 120 -4.63 -7.15 -9.30
N LYS A 121 -4.47 -6.57 -8.11
CA LYS A 121 -3.17 -6.22 -7.54
C LYS A 121 -3.01 -6.99 -6.22
N VAL A 122 -1.88 -7.67 -6.08
CA VAL A 122 -1.56 -8.44 -4.89
C VAL A 122 -0.43 -7.74 -4.15
N PHE A 123 -0.61 -7.49 -2.86
CA PHE A 123 0.44 -7.06 -1.97
C PHE A 123 0.77 -8.24 -1.04
N ASN A 124 1.90 -8.89 -1.31
CA ASN A 124 2.31 -10.09 -0.60
C ASN A 124 3.45 -9.75 0.37
N LEU A 125 3.16 -9.84 1.67
CA LEU A 125 4.14 -9.58 2.73
C LEU A 125 4.98 -10.80 3.10
N ASP A 126 4.52 -12.02 2.78
CA ASP A 126 5.29 -13.24 3.03
C ASP A 126 6.44 -13.39 2.04
N ASP A 127 6.18 -13.04 0.76
CA ASP A 127 7.17 -13.09 -0.29
C ASP A 127 6.97 -11.92 -1.25
N MET A 128 7.82 -10.90 -1.07
CA MET A 128 7.77 -9.66 -1.84
C MET A 128 8.06 -9.88 -3.33
N SER A 129 8.66 -11.00 -3.73
CA SER A 129 8.91 -11.33 -5.15
C SER A 129 7.61 -11.56 -5.92
N PHE A 130 6.53 -11.93 -5.23
CA PHE A 130 5.18 -12.09 -5.78
C PHE A 130 4.26 -10.90 -5.50
N SER A 131 4.80 -9.80 -5.01
CA SER A 131 4.05 -8.60 -4.71
C SER A 131 4.03 -7.64 -5.88
N CYS A 132 2.89 -6.97 -6.09
CA CYS A 132 2.86 -5.81 -6.96
C CYS A 132 3.66 -4.67 -6.33
N GLN A 133 4.47 -4.02 -7.13
CA GLN A 133 5.21 -2.85 -6.69
C GLN A 133 4.27 -1.66 -6.48
N TYR A 134 4.53 -0.91 -5.43
CA TYR A 134 3.82 0.31 -5.11
C TYR A 134 4.81 1.47 -4.98
N ASN A 135 4.59 2.52 -5.76
CA ASN A 135 5.34 3.76 -5.65
C ASN A 135 4.40 4.89 -5.21
N PRO A 136 4.48 5.37 -3.96
CA PRO A 136 3.60 6.40 -3.44
C PRO A 136 3.73 7.74 -4.17
N PHE A 137 4.90 8.06 -4.72
CA PHE A 137 5.13 9.32 -5.46
C PHE A 137 4.19 9.47 -6.68
N ARG A 138 3.71 8.39 -7.26
CA ARG A 138 2.77 8.44 -8.39
C ARG A 138 1.37 8.96 -8.02
N TYR A 139 1.07 9.04 -6.74
CA TYR A 139 -0.23 9.47 -6.24
C TYR A 139 -0.20 10.89 -5.65
N ILE A 140 0.98 11.51 -5.57
CA ILE A 140 1.17 12.88 -5.13
C ILE A 140 0.66 13.84 -6.22
N LYS A 141 -0.29 14.71 -5.86
CA LYS A 141 -0.87 15.73 -6.74
C LYS A 141 -0.67 17.15 -6.20
N SER A 142 -0.42 17.27 -4.91
CA SER A 142 -0.27 18.53 -4.19
C SER A 142 0.80 18.45 -3.12
N ASP A 143 1.21 19.60 -2.59
CA ASP A 143 2.13 19.68 -1.45
C ASP A 143 1.54 19.06 -0.18
N ASP A 144 0.22 19.10 -0.01
CA ASP A 144 -0.47 18.47 1.12
C ASP A 144 -0.35 16.93 1.08
N ASP A 145 -0.32 16.34 -0.13
CA ASP A 145 -0.10 14.89 -0.28
C ASP A 145 1.32 14.50 0.16
N VAL A 146 2.31 15.37 -0.09
CA VAL A 146 3.69 15.16 0.40
C VAL A 146 3.71 15.14 1.92
N LEU A 147 3.06 16.12 2.56
CA LEU A 147 2.97 16.19 4.01
C LEU A 147 2.31 14.93 4.57
N THR A 148 1.17 14.53 3.99
CA THR A 148 0.43 13.33 4.40
C THR A 148 1.28 12.07 4.27
N LEU A 149 2.04 11.93 3.17
CA LEU A 149 2.90 10.77 2.95
C LEU A 149 4.03 10.69 3.97
N VAL A 150 4.70 11.81 4.25
CA VAL A 150 5.77 11.87 5.26
C VAL A 150 5.23 11.58 6.65
N GLU A 151 4.08 12.16 7.03
CA GLU A 151 3.43 11.86 8.31
C GLU A 151 3.05 10.37 8.44
N CYS A 152 2.53 9.79 7.37
CA CYS A 152 2.19 8.36 7.34
C CYS A 152 3.44 7.49 7.51
N LEU A 153 4.53 7.83 6.81
CA LEU A 153 5.81 7.14 6.92
C LEU A 153 6.30 7.17 8.37
N MET A 154 6.41 8.36 8.96
CA MET A 154 6.91 8.54 10.32
C MET A 154 6.05 7.84 11.37
N LYS A 155 4.73 7.94 11.29
CA LYS A 155 3.80 7.27 12.22
C LYS A 155 3.90 5.74 12.18
N ASN A 156 4.25 5.16 11.04
CA ASN A 156 4.33 3.71 10.87
C ASN A 156 5.74 3.14 11.09
N THR A 157 6.76 3.99 11.14
CA THR A 157 8.14 3.58 11.43
C THR A 157 8.57 3.90 12.86
N ASP A 158 7.80 4.73 13.59
CA ASP A 158 8.07 5.06 14.99
C ASP A 158 7.69 3.90 15.92
N ASP A 159 8.68 3.08 16.29
CA ASP A 159 8.54 2.00 17.27
C ASP A 159 8.53 2.51 18.72
N SER A 160 8.75 3.80 18.95
CA SER A 160 8.90 4.35 20.28
C SER A 160 7.54 4.68 20.89
N LYS A 161 7.22 4.05 22.01
CA LYS A 161 6.37 4.63 23.06
C LYS A 161 7.16 5.81 23.66
N SER A 162 7.43 6.83 22.85
CA SER A 162 8.38 7.90 23.14
C SER A 162 7.96 8.69 24.36
N SER A 163 8.88 8.78 25.32
CA SER A 163 8.87 9.73 26.41
C SER A 163 8.90 11.16 25.87
N LYS A 164 8.31 12.11 26.60
CA LYS A 164 8.15 13.53 26.22
C LYS A 164 9.43 14.30 25.85
N GLY A 165 10.62 13.68 25.83
CA GLY A 165 11.90 14.29 25.46
C GLY A 165 12.18 14.34 23.94
N ASP A 166 11.46 13.57 23.14
CA ASP A 166 11.79 13.31 21.73
C ASP A 166 11.10 14.22 20.69
N GLN A 167 10.22 15.13 21.10
CA GLN A 167 9.46 15.95 20.14
C GLN A 167 10.34 16.82 19.24
N PHE A 168 11.49 17.26 19.73
CA PHE A 168 12.42 18.06 18.93
C PHE A 168 13.06 17.21 17.82
N PHE A 169 13.54 16.01 18.18
CA PHE A 169 14.15 15.08 17.23
C PHE A 169 13.16 14.67 16.15
N THR A 170 11.95 14.29 16.54
CA THR A 170 10.87 13.92 15.62
C THR A 170 10.53 15.05 14.65
N LYS A 171 10.45 16.30 15.13
CA LYS A 171 10.20 17.46 14.24
C LYS A 171 11.35 17.74 13.28
N ALA A 172 12.59 17.61 13.74
CA ALA A 172 13.76 17.82 12.88
C ALA A 172 13.89 16.72 11.82
N GLU A 173 13.62 15.48 12.19
CA GLU A 173 13.52 14.34 11.27
C GLU A 173 12.42 14.56 10.24
N GLN A 174 11.23 14.98 10.67
CA GLN A 174 10.13 15.34 9.77
C GLN A 174 10.54 16.42 8.77
N CYS A 175 11.24 17.47 9.21
CA CYS A 175 11.74 18.52 8.33
C CYS A 175 12.76 17.99 7.31
N LEU A 176 13.62 17.05 7.71
CA LEU A 176 14.55 16.39 6.78
C LEU A 176 13.79 15.61 5.71
N PHE A 177 12.85 14.75 6.11
CA PHE A 177 12.04 13.99 5.15
C PHE A 177 11.24 14.92 4.24
N LEU A 178 10.55 15.92 4.79
CA LEU A 178 9.81 16.90 4.00
C LEU A 178 10.71 17.62 2.99
N SER A 179 11.93 18.01 3.38
CA SER A 179 12.85 18.66 2.46
C SER A 179 13.21 17.76 1.27
N ILE A 180 13.51 16.49 1.52
CA ILE A 180 13.88 15.51 0.49
C ILE A 180 12.67 15.20 -0.40
N PHE A 181 11.51 14.96 0.18
CA PHE A 181 10.30 14.64 -0.58
C PHE A 181 9.86 15.79 -1.47
N TYR A 182 9.85 17.04 -0.97
CA TYR A 182 9.57 18.22 -1.80
C TYR A 182 10.62 18.42 -2.89
N TYR A 183 11.90 18.15 -2.59
CA TYR A 183 12.95 18.19 -3.60
C TYR A 183 12.64 17.21 -4.75
N ILE A 184 12.34 15.95 -4.42
CA ILE A 184 12.05 14.91 -5.40
C ILE A 184 10.82 15.26 -6.24
N VAL A 185 9.76 15.73 -5.61
CA VAL A 185 8.50 16.06 -6.29
C VAL A 185 8.64 17.27 -7.21
N HIS A 186 9.30 18.33 -6.75
CA HIS A 186 9.39 19.58 -7.50
C HIS A 186 10.54 19.60 -8.51
N VAL A 187 11.73 19.13 -8.11
CA VAL A 187 12.92 19.20 -8.96
C VAL A 187 12.96 18.05 -9.97
N TYR A 188 12.50 16.87 -9.58
CA TYR A 188 12.43 15.71 -10.48
C TYR A 188 11.05 15.54 -11.12
N LYS A 189 10.30 16.63 -11.27
CA LYS A 189 8.95 16.61 -11.85
C LYS A 189 8.90 15.91 -13.21
N ASP A 190 9.90 16.15 -14.05
CA ASP A 190 10.01 15.60 -15.40
C ASP A 190 10.88 14.32 -15.46
N GLN A 191 11.23 13.74 -14.31
CA GLN A 191 12.07 12.55 -14.18
C GLN A 191 11.38 11.49 -13.29
N PRO A 192 10.30 10.85 -13.79
CA PRO A 192 9.49 9.92 -12.98
C PRO A 192 10.27 8.71 -12.47
N GLU A 193 11.39 8.35 -13.11
CA GLU A 193 12.30 7.30 -12.67
C GLU A 193 13.03 7.64 -11.37
N LYS A 194 13.16 8.93 -11.03
CA LYS A 194 13.74 9.41 -9.77
C LYS A 194 12.72 9.69 -8.68
N GLN A 195 11.43 9.67 -9.02
CA GLN A 195 10.36 9.86 -8.05
C GLN A 195 10.02 8.54 -7.36
N ASN A 196 10.86 8.10 -6.44
CA ASN A 196 10.70 6.85 -5.69
C ASN A 196 11.44 6.87 -4.35
N LEU A 197 11.15 5.88 -3.49
CA LEU A 197 11.78 5.76 -2.17
C LEU A 197 13.29 5.43 -2.25
N ASN A 198 13.77 4.80 -3.31
CA ASN A 198 15.22 4.57 -3.47
C ASN A 198 15.97 5.88 -3.61
N GLU A 199 15.38 6.87 -4.29
CA GLU A 199 15.97 8.20 -4.40
C GLU A 199 15.96 8.93 -3.05
N VAL A 200 14.92 8.77 -2.24
CA VAL A 200 14.89 9.27 -0.85
C VAL A 200 16.07 8.70 -0.06
N MET A 201 16.26 7.38 -0.10
CA MET A 201 17.38 6.71 0.57
C MET A 201 18.73 7.20 0.07
N ARG A 202 18.86 7.38 -1.25
CA ARG A 202 20.09 7.93 -1.85
C ARG A 202 20.40 9.33 -1.31
N MET A 203 19.40 10.19 -1.23
CA MET A 203 19.57 11.55 -0.71
C MET A 203 19.89 11.56 0.79
N LEU A 204 19.26 10.68 1.59
CA LEU A 204 19.63 10.51 3.01
C LEU A 204 21.10 10.11 3.17
N LEU A 205 21.62 9.20 2.34
CA LEU A 205 23.02 8.81 2.36
C LEU A 205 23.98 9.95 1.96
N MET A 206 23.52 10.93 1.18
CA MET A 206 24.28 12.14 0.83
C MET A 206 24.37 13.13 2.00
N ALA A 207 23.50 13.01 3.00
CA ALA A 207 23.47 13.87 4.19
C ALA A 207 24.58 13.55 5.21
N LYS A 208 25.58 12.71 4.86
CA LYS A 208 26.65 12.30 5.78
C LYS A 208 27.33 13.51 6.43
N VAL A 209 27.23 13.56 7.76
CA VAL A 209 27.90 14.56 8.58
C VAL A 209 29.21 13.96 9.09
N SER A 210 30.33 14.62 8.79
CA SER A 210 31.65 14.25 9.33
C SER A 210 31.78 14.76 10.78
N GLU A 211 32.11 13.88 11.72
CA GLU A 211 32.37 14.27 13.13
C GLU A 211 33.57 15.18 13.31
N GLN A 212 34.53 15.11 12.39
CA GLN A 212 35.82 15.79 12.52
C GLN A 212 35.86 17.19 11.88
N LYS A 213 34.86 17.53 11.05
CA LYS A 213 34.76 18.81 10.37
C LYS A 213 33.29 19.22 10.29
N GLU A 214 32.80 19.92 11.32
CA GLU A 214 31.43 20.44 11.38
C GLU A 214 31.09 21.43 10.26
N ASP A 215 32.10 22.06 9.66
CA ASP A 215 31.97 23.05 8.58
C ASP A 215 32.03 22.45 7.16
N MET A 216 32.10 21.12 7.03
CA MET A 216 32.18 20.51 5.70
C MET A 216 30.81 20.34 5.07
N GLU A 217 30.57 21.08 3.99
CA GLU A 217 29.36 21.02 3.18
C GLU A 217 29.11 19.59 2.65
N SER A 218 28.00 18.98 3.03
CA SER A 218 27.60 17.66 2.54
C SER A 218 27.16 17.72 1.07
N ASP A 219 27.13 16.58 0.39
CA ASP A 219 26.61 16.55 -0.98
C ASP A 219 25.13 16.91 -1.04
N LEU A 220 24.40 16.65 0.04
CA LEU A 220 23.01 17.08 0.18
C LEU A 220 22.92 18.61 0.28
N ASP A 221 23.79 19.26 1.07
CA ASP A 221 23.88 20.73 1.15
C ASP A 221 24.07 21.35 -0.24
N LYS A 222 24.99 20.80 -1.03
CA LYS A 222 25.24 21.27 -2.41
C LYS A 222 24.02 21.16 -3.32
N LEU A 223 23.17 20.16 -3.12
CA LEU A 223 21.92 20.04 -3.88
C LEU A 223 20.91 21.13 -3.49
N PHE A 224 20.70 21.35 -2.20
CA PHE A 224 19.76 22.37 -1.73
C PHE A 224 20.23 23.78 -2.01
N ASN A 225 21.54 24.06 -1.97
CA ASN A 225 22.13 25.35 -2.30
C ASN A 225 21.93 25.77 -3.76
N LYS A 226 21.57 24.86 -4.67
CA LYS A 226 21.23 25.17 -6.06
C LYS A 226 19.79 25.69 -6.23
N LEU A 227 18.95 25.54 -5.22
CA LEU A 227 17.55 25.96 -5.26
C LEU A 227 17.39 27.39 -4.72
N ASP A 228 16.28 28.02 -5.10
CA ASP A 228 15.87 29.30 -4.51
C ASP A 228 15.65 29.14 -2.99
N ARG A 229 16.11 30.13 -2.21
CA ARG A 229 15.97 30.15 -0.75
C ARG A 229 14.52 30.12 -0.28
N ASN A 230 13.60 30.61 -1.13
CA ASN A 230 12.16 30.59 -0.83
C ASN A 230 11.49 29.25 -1.15
N HIS A 231 12.19 28.33 -1.81
CA HIS A 231 11.66 27.02 -2.14
C HIS A 231 11.32 26.24 -0.87
N ILE A 232 10.14 25.58 -0.85
CA ILE A 232 9.64 24.87 0.33
C ILE A 232 10.61 23.79 0.84
N ALA A 233 11.29 23.09 -0.06
CA ALA A 233 12.30 22.10 0.30
C ALA A 233 13.48 22.75 1.05
N VAL A 234 13.97 23.92 0.62
CA VAL A 234 15.07 24.64 1.26
C VAL A 234 14.66 25.15 2.63
N LYS A 235 13.44 25.67 2.78
CA LYS A 235 12.92 26.13 4.08
C LYS A 235 12.93 24.99 5.11
N ASN A 236 12.41 23.82 4.74
CA ASN A 236 12.40 22.64 5.63
C ASN A 236 13.83 22.17 5.93
N TYR A 237 14.70 22.15 4.93
CA TYR A 237 16.12 21.78 5.11
C TYR A 237 16.85 22.74 6.05
N THR A 238 16.58 24.05 5.95
CA THR A 238 17.16 25.06 6.83
C THR A 238 16.73 24.85 8.29
N ILE A 239 15.46 24.49 8.52
CA ILE A 239 14.98 24.17 9.88
C ILE A 239 15.70 22.93 10.42
N PHE A 240 15.83 21.87 9.62
CA PHE A 240 16.60 20.70 10.01
C PHE A 240 18.04 21.04 10.40
N LYS A 241 18.73 21.89 9.63
CA LYS A 241 20.13 22.32 9.84
C LYS A 241 20.33 23.22 11.07
N GLN A 242 19.27 23.71 11.73
CA GLN A 242 19.40 24.48 12.98
C GLN A 242 19.82 23.60 14.18
N GLY A 243 19.77 22.26 14.04
CA GLY A 243 20.33 21.35 15.01
C GLY A 243 21.87 21.42 15.08
N THR A 244 22.44 21.09 16.23
CA THR A 244 23.90 20.95 16.37
C THR A 244 24.40 19.67 15.71
N GLY A 245 25.70 19.59 15.36
CA GLY A 245 26.28 18.47 14.64
C GLY A 245 26.00 17.08 15.26
N LYS A 246 26.05 16.94 16.59
CA LYS A 246 25.69 15.69 17.28
C LYS A 246 24.21 15.35 17.14
N THR A 247 23.34 16.35 17.22
CA THR A 247 21.90 16.21 17.05
C THR A 247 21.54 15.80 15.61
N LEU A 248 22.17 16.44 14.62
CA LEU A 248 21.96 16.11 13.21
C LEU A 248 22.36 14.66 12.90
N LYS A 249 23.47 14.18 13.48
CA LYS A 249 23.89 12.79 13.31
C LYS A 249 22.90 11.81 13.93
N SER A 250 22.37 12.09 15.12
CA SER A 250 21.35 11.23 15.74
C SER A 250 20.09 11.15 14.90
N ILE A 251 19.65 12.28 14.33
CA ILE A 251 18.49 12.32 13.40
C ILE A 251 18.75 11.51 12.14
N LEU A 252 19.95 11.60 11.56
CA LEU A 252 20.32 10.82 10.36
C LEU A 252 20.45 9.31 10.62
N ILE A 253 20.66 8.90 11.87
CA ILE A 253 20.69 7.48 12.25
C ILE A 253 19.25 6.95 12.45
N SER A 254 18.33 7.79 12.91
CA SER A 254 16.93 7.41 13.10
C SER A 254 16.11 7.42 11.81
N ALA A 255 16.48 8.29 10.85
CA ALA A 255 15.83 8.39 9.53
C ALA A 255 16.29 7.28 8.58
#